data_9077f6f3730c22851fc01a8985c3cf5d
#
_entry.id   9077f6f3730c22851fc01a8985c3cf5d
#
_cell.length_a   1.000
_cell.length_b   1.000
_cell.length_c   1.000
_cell.angle_alpha   90.00
_cell.angle_beta   90.00
_cell.angle_gamma   90.00
#
_symmetry.space_group_name_H-M   'P 1'
#
loop_
_entity.id
_entity.type
_entity.pdbx_description
1 polymer ?
#
loop_
_entity_poly.entity_id
_entity_poly.type
_entity_poly.pdbx_seq_one_letter_code
_entity_poly.pdbx_strand_id
1 'polypeptide(L)'
;MPSFAIERAKWPLAEYKPAFGYNNAYLYDSDCLRVIGIGNVGENENNYSREGNYLLCDENFPDGLPVRYLKDIKDTTKYPPEFVELFSYELAANVCIELTESQQLLSYLEQMLPTKRLEFTGLNAQENRPIRISRSRFDRTPKYVSKK
;
A
#
# COMPACT_ATOMS: atom_id res chain seq x y z
N MET A 1 5.97 -0.16 0.72
CA MET A 1 5.05 -1.05 -0.03
C MET A 1 5.66 -1.36 -1.37
N PRO A 2 5.55 -2.59 -1.89
CA PRO A 2 6.12 -2.95 -3.19
C PRO A 2 5.37 -2.24 -4.32
N SER A 3 6.10 -1.48 -5.15
CA SER A 3 5.56 -0.69 -6.27
C SER A 3 4.88 -1.58 -7.31
N PHE A 4 5.48 -2.72 -7.60
CA PHE A 4 5.00 -3.67 -8.62
C PHE A 4 3.62 -4.28 -8.32
N ALA A 5 3.20 -4.27 -7.05
CA ALA A 5 1.90 -4.79 -6.64
C ALA A 5 0.83 -3.70 -6.43
N ILE A 6 1.17 -2.43 -6.73
CA ILE A 6 0.22 -1.32 -6.64
C ILE A 6 -0.53 -1.17 -7.94
N GLU A 7 -1.86 -1.22 -7.87
CA GLU A 7 -2.75 -1.01 -9.01
C GLU A 7 -3.72 0.15 -8.74
N ARG A 8 -4.20 0.74 -9.83
CA ARG A 8 -5.25 1.76 -9.81
C ARG A 8 -6.40 1.30 -10.69
N ALA A 9 -7.59 1.25 -10.10
CA ALA A 9 -8.82 0.87 -10.80
C ALA A 9 -9.98 1.79 -10.42
N LYS A 10 -11.03 1.77 -11.21
CA LYS A 10 -12.32 2.36 -10.88
C LYS A 10 -13.26 1.25 -10.45
N TRP A 11 -13.67 1.28 -9.20
CA TRP A 11 -14.61 0.28 -8.67
C TRP A 11 -16.04 0.74 -8.87
N PRO A 12 -16.93 -0.15 -9.38
CA PRO A 12 -18.28 0.22 -9.70
C PRO A 12 -19.12 0.47 -8.44
N LEU A 13 -20.08 1.40 -8.56
CA LEU A 13 -21.08 1.64 -7.54
C LEU A 13 -21.93 0.37 -7.37
N ALA A 14 -22.15 -0.04 -6.13
CA ALA A 14 -23.02 -1.17 -5.81
C ALA A 14 -24.49 -0.73 -5.78
N GLU A 15 -25.39 -1.67 -6.04
CA GLU A 15 -26.82 -1.45 -5.81
C GLU A 15 -27.17 -1.37 -4.32
N TYR A 16 -26.31 -1.94 -3.48
CA TYR A 16 -26.44 -1.91 -2.02
C TYR A 16 -26.19 -0.49 -1.48
N LYS A 17 -27.09 -0.03 -0.60
CA LYS A 17 -26.93 1.21 0.14
C LYS A 17 -26.70 0.89 1.63
N PRO A 18 -25.68 1.47 2.25
CA PRO A 18 -25.49 1.36 3.70
C PRO A 18 -26.70 1.88 4.45
N ALA A 19 -27.06 1.22 5.56
CA ALA A 19 -28.22 1.62 6.37
C ALA A 19 -27.97 2.92 7.15
N PHE A 20 -26.69 3.19 7.47
CA PHE A 20 -26.23 4.39 8.18
C PHE A 20 -24.72 4.59 7.99
N GLY A 21 -24.20 5.74 8.36
CA GLY A 21 -22.77 6.06 8.43
C GLY A 21 -22.18 6.56 7.13
N TYR A 22 -22.43 5.90 6.01
CA TYR A 22 -21.93 6.26 4.68
C TYR A 22 -23.05 6.34 3.66
N ASN A 23 -22.84 7.15 2.62
CA ASN A 23 -23.87 7.39 1.60
C ASN A 23 -23.81 6.41 0.41
N ASN A 24 -22.61 5.91 0.11
CA ASN A 24 -22.34 5.10 -1.08
C ASN A 24 -21.54 3.85 -0.73
N ALA A 25 -21.81 2.77 -1.47
CA ALA A 25 -21.06 1.53 -1.42
C ALA A 25 -20.55 1.19 -2.81
N TYR A 26 -19.28 0.74 -2.88
CA TYR A 26 -18.62 0.32 -4.11
C TYR A 26 -18.18 -1.12 -3.98
N LEU A 27 -18.27 -1.88 -5.08
CA LEU A 27 -17.87 -3.28 -5.07
C LEU A 27 -16.35 -3.39 -4.88
N TYR A 28 -15.95 -4.12 -3.83
CA TYR A 28 -14.57 -4.39 -3.51
C TYR A 28 -14.00 -5.45 -4.43
N ASP A 29 -12.85 -5.18 -5.04
CA ASP A 29 -12.17 -6.13 -5.92
C ASP A 29 -11.63 -7.32 -5.11
N SER A 30 -11.93 -8.55 -5.56
CA SER A 30 -11.49 -9.78 -4.90
C SER A 30 -9.98 -9.93 -4.82
N ASP A 31 -9.24 -9.33 -5.78
CA ASP A 31 -7.77 -9.37 -5.82
C ASP A 31 -7.15 -8.25 -4.97
N CYS A 32 -7.95 -7.42 -4.30
CA CYS A 32 -7.43 -6.38 -3.44
C CYS A 32 -7.05 -6.91 -2.07
N LEU A 33 -5.76 -6.88 -1.76
CA LEU A 33 -5.24 -7.17 -0.42
C LEU A 33 -5.45 -6.01 0.54
N ARG A 34 -5.21 -4.78 0.08
CA ARG A 34 -5.30 -3.58 0.90
C ARG A 34 -5.55 -2.33 0.06
N VAL A 35 -6.52 -1.52 0.45
CA VAL A 35 -6.71 -0.17 -0.10
C VAL A 35 -5.63 0.76 0.44
N ILE A 36 -4.97 1.50 -0.46
CA ILE A 36 -3.94 2.49 -0.15
C ILE A 36 -4.57 3.88 -0.08
N GLY A 37 -5.52 4.15 -0.97
CA GLY A 37 -6.22 5.42 -1.00
C GLY A 37 -7.33 5.46 -2.05
N ILE A 38 -8.27 6.39 -1.89
CA ILE A 38 -9.35 6.66 -2.82
C ILE A 38 -9.20 8.05 -3.43
N GLY A 39 -9.66 8.22 -4.67
CA GLY A 39 -9.58 9.50 -5.37
C GLY A 39 -8.15 9.95 -5.64
N ASN A 40 -7.97 11.28 -5.66
CA ASN A 40 -6.66 11.93 -5.77
C ASN A 40 -6.08 12.34 -4.40
N VAL A 41 -6.71 11.91 -3.33
CA VAL A 41 -6.38 12.30 -1.96
C VAL A 41 -5.17 11.53 -1.45
N GLY A 42 -4.37 12.14 -0.60
CA GLY A 42 -3.22 11.47 0.04
C GLY A 42 -3.66 10.40 1.03
N GLU A 43 -2.76 9.51 1.38
CA GLU A 43 -3.01 8.30 2.20
C GLU A 43 -3.68 8.56 3.57
N ASN A 44 -3.67 9.81 4.07
CA ASN A 44 -4.12 10.17 5.42
C ASN A 44 -5.50 10.84 5.48
N GLU A 45 -6.18 11.05 4.35
CA GLU A 45 -7.45 11.79 4.32
C GLU A 45 -8.63 10.93 3.83
N ASN A 46 -8.46 9.62 3.80
CA ASN A 46 -9.46 8.72 3.26
C ASN A 46 -10.56 8.42 4.29
N ASN A 47 -11.70 9.05 4.12
CA ASN A 47 -12.90 8.71 4.89
C ASN A 47 -13.64 7.56 4.20
N TYR A 48 -13.17 6.34 4.41
CA TYR A 48 -13.81 5.14 3.91
C TYR A 48 -13.77 4.01 4.94
N SER A 49 -14.71 3.07 4.82
CA SER A 49 -14.72 1.82 5.58
C SER A 49 -14.83 0.63 4.65
N ARG A 50 -14.18 -0.47 5.01
CA ARG A 50 -14.37 -1.75 4.33
C ARG A 50 -15.33 -2.61 5.14
N GLU A 51 -16.43 -3.01 4.51
CA GLU A 51 -17.43 -3.91 5.11
C GLU A 51 -17.75 -5.05 4.14
N GLY A 52 -17.33 -6.26 4.50
CA GLY A 52 -17.51 -7.43 3.64
C GLY A 52 -16.90 -7.23 2.25
N ASN A 53 -17.75 -7.26 1.23
CA ASN A 53 -17.36 -7.10 -0.18
C ASN A 53 -17.54 -5.66 -0.69
N TYR A 54 -17.69 -4.70 0.22
CA TYR A 54 -17.93 -3.31 -0.15
C TYR A 54 -16.90 -2.37 0.45
N LEU A 55 -16.61 -1.32 -0.28
CA LEU A 55 -15.92 -0.13 0.21
C LEU A 55 -16.95 0.99 0.33
N LEU A 56 -17.14 1.49 1.55
CA LEU A 56 -18.12 2.53 1.86
C LEU A 56 -17.42 3.88 1.90
N CYS A 57 -18.04 4.90 1.31
CA CYS A 57 -17.60 6.29 1.42
C CYS A 57 -18.77 7.26 1.20
N ASP A 58 -18.57 8.52 1.60
CA ASP A 58 -19.61 9.56 1.44
C ASP A 58 -19.59 10.20 0.06
N GLU A 59 -18.44 10.18 -0.62
CA GLU A 59 -18.30 10.78 -1.94
C GLU A 59 -18.99 9.93 -3.03
N ASN A 60 -19.68 10.62 -3.97
CA ASN A 60 -20.31 9.98 -5.10
C ASN A 60 -19.44 10.10 -6.36
N PHE A 61 -19.03 8.96 -6.90
CA PHE A 61 -18.26 8.86 -8.14
C PHE A 61 -19.10 8.17 -9.22
N PRO A 62 -19.79 8.93 -10.10
CA PRO A 62 -20.69 8.36 -11.11
C PRO A 62 -19.98 7.38 -12.06
N ASP A 63 -18.71 7.64 -12.36
CA ASP A 63 -17.88 6.82 -13.25
C ASP A 63 -17.14 5.68 -12.53
N GLY A 64 -17.48 5.42 -11.26
CA GLY A 64 -16.81 4.48 -10.38
C GLY A 64 -15.76 5.14 -9.46
N LEU A 65 -15.60 4.55 -8.29
CA LEU A 65 -14.67 5.02 -7.27
C LEU A 65 -13.22 4.79 -7.72
N PRO A 66 -12.41 5.84 -7.91
CA PRO A 66 -11.00 5.67 -8.23
C PRO A 66 -10.24 5.19 -6.98
N VAL A 67 -9.73 3.97 -7.04
CA VAL A 67 -9.03 3.33 -5.93
C VAL A 67 -7.60 3.02 -6.32
N ARG A 68 -6.67 3.29 -5.40
CA ARG A 68 -5.29 2.81 -5.43
C ARG A 68 -5.13 1.75 -4.37
N TYR A 69 -4.72 0.57 -4.74
CA TYR A 69 -4.70 -0.58 -3.85
C TYR A 69 -3.52 -1.51 -4.10
N LEU A 70 -3.23 -2.34 -3.12
CA LEU A 70 -2.27 -3.44 -3.20
C LEU A 70 -3.01 -4.66 -3.74
N LYS A 71 -2.56 -5.14 -4.90
CA LYS A 71 -3.15 -6.29 -5.58
C LYS A 71 -2.49 -7.60 -5.19
N ASP A 72 -3.27 -8.66 -5.10
CA ASP A 72 -2.78 -10.04 -5.01
C ASP A 72 -2.28 -10.49 -6.38
N ILE A 73 -0.95 -10.56 -6.54
CA ILE A 73 -0.32 -10.96 -7.79
C ILE A 73 -0.09 -12.48 -7.75
N LYS A 74 -0.93 -13.21 -8.46
CA LYS A 74 -0.82 -14.68 -8.58
C LYS A 74 0.23 -15.13 -9.61
N ASP A 75 0.55 -14.24 -10.55
CA ASP A 75 1.51 -14.50 -11.61
C ASP A 75 2.93 -14.15 -11.13
N THR A 76 3.69 -15.17 -10.76
CA THR A 76 5.06 -15.02 -10.24
C THR A 76 6.06 -14.46 -11.27
N THR A 77 5.73 -14.48 -12.56
CA THR A 77 6.59 -13.90 -13.61
C THR A 77 6.68 -12.38 -13.53
N LYS A 78 5.74 -11.75 -12.82
CA LYS A 78 5.69 -10.31 -12.58
C LYS A 78 6.48 -9.85 -11.36
N TYR A 79 7.08 -10.78 -10.63
CA TYR A 79 7.90 -10.42 -9.47
C TYR A 79 9.25 -9.86 -9.90
N PRO A 80 9.65 -8.67 -9.41
CA PRO A 80 10.99 -8.15 -9.64
C PRO A 80 12.06 -9.09 -9.06
N PRO A 81 13.24 -9.21 -9.70
CA PRO A 81 14.32 -10.07 -9.23
C PRO A 81 14.70 -9.83 -7.76
N GLU A 82 14.73 -8.58 -7.34
CA GLU A 82 15.09 -8.16 -5.97
C GLU A 82 14.05 -8.64 -4.94
N PHE A 83 12.76 -8.67 -5.35
CA PHE A 83 11.71 -9.24 -4.51
C PHE A 83 11.85 -10.76 -4.41
N VAL A 84 12.15 -11.43 -5.51
CA VAL A 84 12.35 -12.89 -5.54
C VAL A 84 13.54 -13.27 -4.65
N GLU A 85 14.63 -12.52 -4.72
CA GLU A 85 15.79 -12.73 -3.87
C GLU A 85 15.45 -12.56 -2.39
N LEU A 86 14.86 -11.42 -2.00
CA LEU A 86 14.43 -11.19 -0.62
C LEU A 86 13.48 -12.28 -0.12
N PHE A 87 12.47 -12.64 -0.93
CA PHE A 87 11.51 -13.68 -0.58
C PHE A 87 12.18 -15.05 -0.37
N SER A 88 13.19 -15.37 -1.18
CA SER A 88 13.97 -16.61 -1.03
C SER A 88 14.72 -16.66 0.29
N TYR A 89 15.35 -15.55 0.71
CA TYR A 89 16.00 -15.45 2.02
C TYR A 89 15.01 -15.57 3.18
N GLU A 90 13.86 -14.88 3.09
CA GLU A 90 12.80 -14.98 4.11
C GLU A 90 12.27 -16.40 4.24
N LEU A 91 11.99 -17.04 3.12
CA LEU A 91 11.51 -18.43 3.11
C LEU A 91 12.57 -19.38 3.68
N ALA A 92 13.82 -19.25 3.23
CA ALA A 92 14.92 -20.08 3.71
C ALA A 92 15.10 -19.95 5.24
N ALA A 93 15.03 -18.73 5.79
CA ALA A 93 15.15 -18.53 7.23
C ALA A 93 14.00 -19.19 8.01
N ASN A 94 12.77 -19.11 7.50
CA ASN A 94 11.59 -19.69 8.15
C ASN A 94 11.63 -21.24 8.19
N VAL A 95 12.18 -21.89 7.16
CA VAL A 95 12.20 -23.35 7.07
C VAL A 95 13.54 -23.98 7.46
N CYS A 96 14.56 -23.17 7.71
CA CYS A 96 15.95 -23.60 7.89
C CYS A 96 16.10 -24.66 8.99
N ILE A 97 15.53 -24.40 10.16
CA ILE A 97 15.65 -25.30 11.32
C ILE A 97 14.94 -26.62 11.08
N GLU A 98 13.74 -26.57 10.49
CA GLU A 98 12.95 -27.77 10.23
C GLU A 98 13.58 -28.69 9.19
N LEU A 99 14.28 -28.11 8.19
CA LEU A 99 14.88 -28.88 7.10
C LEU A 99 16.33 -29.26 7.33
N THR A 100 17.11 -28.44 8.03
CA THR A 100 18.57 -28.62 8.12
C THR A 100 19.09 -28.84 9.53
N GLU A 101 18.30 -28.54 10.57
CA GLU A 101 18.70 -28.53 11.98
C GLU A 101 19.94 -27.66 12.27
N SER A 102 20.31 -26.76 11.33
CA SER A 102 21.53 -25.96 11.37
C SER A 102 21.32 -24.57 11.92
N GLN A 103 21.73 -24.35 13.17
CA GLN A 103 21.74 -23.02 13.81
C GLN A 103 22.72 -22.04 13.14
N GLN A 104 23.83 -22.57 12.58
CA GLN A 104 24.81 -21.73 11.89
C GLN A 104 24.22 -21.13 10.60
N LEU A 105 23.49 -21.95 9.83
CA LEU A 105 22.84 -21.48 8.60
C LEU A 105 21.74 -20.47 8.93
N LEU A 106 20.94 -20.70 9.97
CA LEU A 106 19.94 -19.76 10.41
C LEU A 106 20.56 -18.41 10.78
N SER A 107 21.63 -18.42 11.60
CA SER A 107 22.32 -17.19 12.00
C SER A 107 22.87 -16.41 10.80
N TYR A 108 23.40 -17.11 9.79
CA TYR A 108 23.85 -16.49 8.55
C TYR A 108 22.68 -15.83 7.79
N LEU A 109 21.56 -16.54 7.62
CA LEU A 109 20.39 -16.00 6.95
C LEU A 109 19.82 -14.77 7.68
N GLU A 110 19.71 -14.83 8.99
CA GLU A 110 19.25 -13.69 9.82
C GLU A 110 20.16 -12.46 9.72
N GLN A 111 21.47 -12.65 9.57
CA GLN A 111 22.42 -11.56 9.34
C GLN A 111 22.27 -10.92 7.95
N MET A 112 21.94 -11.72 6.93
CA MET A 112 21.77 -11.23 5.56
C MET A 112 20.42 -10.56 5.31
N LEU A 113 19.36 -10.98 6.01
CA LEU A 113 17.99 -10.48 5.81
C LEU A 113 17.85 -8.95 5.91
N PRO A 114 18.43 -8.25 6.92
CA PRO A 114 18.32 -6.80 7.01
C PRO A 114 18.91 -6.10 5.79
N THR A 115 20.03 -6.60 5.27
CA THR A 115 20.69 -6.06 4.07
C THR A 115 19.78 -6.23 2.85
N LYS A 116 19.23 -7.44 2.64
CA LYS A 116 18.33 -7.71 1.52
C LYS A 116 17.02 -6.91 1.58
N ARG A 117 16.47 -6.70 2.78
CA ARG A 117 15.31 -5.81 2.99
C ARG A 117 15.64 -4.36 2.64
N LEU A 118 16.83 -3.89 2.98
CA LEU A 118 17.27 -2.53 2.67
C LEU A 118 17.48 -2.34 1.17
N GLU A 119 18.13 -3.29 0.49
CA GLU A 119 18.33 -3.29 -0.96
C GLU A 119 16.98 -3.21 -1.70
N PHE A 120 16.06 -4.11 -1.39
CA PHE A 120 14.71 -4.09 -1.97
C PHE A 120 13.96 -2.79 -1.69
N THR A 121 14.04 -2.27 -0.47
CA THR A 121 13.37 -1.02 -0.11
C THR A 121 13.95 0.17 -0.85
N GLY A 122 15.28 0.21 -1.02
CA GLY A 122 15.97 1.25 -1.77
C GLY A 122 15.59 1.28 -3.25
N LEU A 123 15.61 0.12 -3.92
CA LEU A 123 15.22 -0.02 -5.32
C LEU A 123 13.73 0.31 -5.54
N ASN A 124 12.87 -0.24 -4.70
CA ASN A 124 11.44 0.06 -4.73
C ASN A 124 11.12 1.56 -4.49
N ALA A 125 11.93 2.26 -3.69
CA ALA A 125 11.77 3.70 -3.49
C ALA A 125 12.17 4.52 -4.72
N GLN A 126 13.14 4.06 -5.51
CA GLN A 126 13.54 4.72 -6.76
C GLN A 126 12.47 4.62 -7.84
N GLU A 127 11.70 3.55 -7.88
CA GLU A 127 10.59 3.36 -8.80
C GLU A 127 9.37 4.21 -8.45
N ASN A 128 9.22 4.61 -7.19
CA ASN A 128 8.10 5.41 -6.73
C ASN A 128 8.40 6.90 -6.86
N ARG A 129 7.47 7.63 -7.50
CA ARG A 129 7.53 9.08 -7.50
C ARG A 129 7.46 9.60 -6.05
N PRO A 130 8.39 10.47 -5.60
CA PRO A 130 8.31 11.02 -4.26
C PRO A 130 6.99 11.76 -4.06
N ILE A 131 6.28 11.41 -2.99
CA ILE A 131 5.08 12.13 -2.58
C ILE A 131 5.55 13.53 -2.18
N ARG A 132 5.08 14.56 -2.90
CA ARG A 132 5.30 15.94 -2.46
C ARG A 132 4.54 16.10 -1.14
N ILE A 133 5.28 16.17 -0.06
CA ILE A 133 4.73 16.65 1.21
C ILE A 133 4.26 18.07 0.93
N SER A 134 2.95 18.28 0.90
CA SER A 134 2.39 19.63 0.80
C SER A 134 2.98 20.41 1.97
N ARG A 135 3.59 21.56 1.68
CA ARG A 135 4.21 22.43 2.70
C ARG A 135 3.27 22.56 3.87
N SER A 136 3.65 21.99 4.98
CA SER A 136 2.87 21.92 6.18
C SER A 136 2.64 23.32 6.75
N ARG A 137 1.65 23.43 7.65
CA ARG A 137 1.19 24.59 8.40
C ARG A 137 2.26 25.51 9.02
N PHE A 138 3.54 25.15 8.94
CA PHE A 138 4.66 25.94 9.46
C PHE A 138 5.05 27.15 8.59
N ASP A 139 4.53 27.26 7.37
CA ASP A 139 4.85 28.39 6.47
C ASP A 139 3.88 29.60 6.64
N ARG A 140 3.12 29.63 7.71
CA ARG A 140 2.38 30.84 8.14
C ARG A 140 3.26 31.70 9.04
N THR A 141 4.26 32.33 8.45
CA THR A 141 4.88 33.53 9.08
C THR A 141 3.79 34.56 9.31
N PRO A 142 3.59 35.02 10.55
CA PRO A 142 2.67 36.13 10.79
C PRO A 142 3.16 37.36 10.02
N LYS A 143 2.37 37.86 9.07
CA LYS A 143 2.66 39.15 8.47
C LYS A 143 2.51 40.20 9.56
N TYR A 144 3.63 40.72 10.05
CA TYR A 144 3.64 41.92 10.88
C TYR A 144 3.04 43.05 10.06
N VAL A 145 1.83 43.46 10.42
CA VAL A 145 1.23 44.70 9.92
C VAL A 145 1.89 45.81 10.68
N SER A 146 2.86 46.50 10.06
CA SER A 146 3.40 47.77 10.52
C SER A 146 2.29 48.83 10.40
N LYS A 147 1.68 49.20 11.53
CA LYS A 147 0.86 50.44 11.60
C LYS A 147 1.80 51.65 11.66
N LYS A 148 1.71 52.50 10.63
CA LYS A 148 2.12 53.89 10.71
C LYS A 148 0.96 54.70 11.24
#